data_022c0833900056b8a4c0bb64d52eeceb
#
_entry.id   022c0833900056b8a4c0bb64d52eeceb
#
_cell.length_a   1.000
_cell.length_b   1.000
_cell.length_c   1.000
_cell.angle_alpha   90.00
_cell.angle_beta   90.00
_cell.angle_gamma   90.00
#
_symmetry.space_group_name_H-M   'P 1'
#
loop_
_entity.id
_entity.type
_entity.pdbx_description
1 polymer ?
#
loop_
_entity_poly.entity_id
_entity_poly.type
_entity_poly.pdbx_seq_one_letter_code
_entity_poly.pdbx_strand_id
1 'polypeptide(L)'
;MTGITRRRIIAVGGVVAIGAGYSFARKFAGHFTPPPEFEPISDPAGFRRVSGGSSSLGANPFAGLDGTSEESSGLPVTEVRDSICTALYGEEPLAPGTVPVASFSDFYCPYCRVQTKELARLEDRMGDKIRVAWHELPLLGEASLLASRAALAAKRQGAYVRFQERLISTPFRANPGYLKALSEEIGISYSRLTADMSSDDVGHDIQVSAALADIFGFVGTPALVIGRTVIQGQVGAATLKRIIELERADGWSQVC
;
A
#
# COMPACT_ATOMS: atom_id res chain seq x y z
N MET A 1 -8.06 23.82 -61.35
CA MET A 1 -8.96 23.18 -60.36
C MET A 1 -8.49 21.74 -60.18
N THR A 2 -7.73 21.49 -59.14
CA THR A 2 -7.02 20.24 -58.91
C THR A 2 -7.96 19.22 -58.24
N GLY A 3 -8.28 18.15 -58.98
CA GLY A 3 -9.12 17.03 -58.49
C GLY A 3 -8.43 16.31 -57.33
N ILE A 4 -8.97 16.44 -56.15
CA ILE A 4 -8.61 15.59 -54.99
C ILE A 4 -9.11 14.18 -55.33
N THR A 5 -8.19 13.27 -55.62
CA THR A 5 -8.48 11.92 -56.08
C THR A 5 -9.24 11.14 -54.98
N ARG A 6 -10.32 10.47 -55.35
CA ARG A 6 -11.16 9.58 -54.50
C ARG A 6 -10.32 8.66 -53.54
N ARG A 7 -9.14 8.25 -53.97
CA ARG A 7 -8.19 7.44 -53.17
C ARG A 7 -7.70 8.16 -51.90
N ARG A 8 -7.50 9.49 -51.93
CA ARG A 8 -7.04 10.24 -50.73
C ARG A 8 -8.14 10.41 -49.68
N ILE A 9 -9.37 10.54 -50.12
CA ILE A 9 -10.54 10.66 -49.25
C ILE A 9 -10.79 9.31 -48.50
N ILE A 10 -10.64 8.18 -49.19
CA ILE A 10 -10.79 6.85 -48.61
C ILE A 10 -9.66 6.57 -47.59
N ALA A 11 -8.42 6.96 -47.89
CA ALA A 11 -7.28 6.79 -46.98
C ALA A 11 -7.42 7.61 -45.66
N VAL A 12 -7.86 8.87 -45.77
CA VAL A 12 -8.06 9.73 -44.60
C VAL A 12 -9.27 9.26 -43.78
N GLY A 13 -10.37 8.86 -44.43
CA GLY A 13 -11.53 8.31 -43.75
C GLY A 13 -11.23 7.02 -43.00
N GLY A 14 -10.39 6.14 -43.59
CA GLY A 14 -9.96 4.88 -42.95
C GLY A 14 -9.13 5.10 -41.69
N VAL A 15 -8.18 6.05 -41.71
CA VAL A 15 -7.33 6.36 -40.55
C VAL A 15 -8.15 6.99 -39.42
N VAL A 16 -9.11 7.85 -39.74
CA VAL A 16 -9.99 8.44 -38.71
C VAL A 16 -10.93 7.39 -38.10
N ALA A 17 -11.46 6.49 -38.89
CA ALA A 17 -12.33 5.38 -38.40
C ALA A 17 -11.57 4.40 -37.53
N ILE A 18 -10.31 4.06 -37.87
CA ILE A 18 -9.44 3.20 -37.05
C ILE A 18 -9.07 3.89 -35.75
N GLY A 19 -8.74 5.18 -35.81
CA GLY A 19 -8.40 5.99 -34.60
C GLY A 19 -9.59 6.13 -33.64
N ALA A 20 -10.78 6.37 -34.16
CA ALA A 20 -12.02 6.43 -33.38
C ALA A 20 -12.40 5.06 -32.78
N GLY A 21 -12.29 3.98 -33.58
CA GLY A 21 -12.51 2.60 -33.12
C GLY A 21 -11.53 2.18 -32.03
N TYR A 22 -10.25 2.53 -32.16
CA TYR A 22 -9.24 2.23 -31.14
C TYR A 22 -9.50 3.01 -29.83
N SER A 23 -9.86 4.30 -29.93
CA SER A 23 -10.20 5.13 -28.77
C SER A 23 -11.48 4.65 -28.08
N PHE A 24 -12.46 4.20 -28.83
CA PHE A 24 -13.69 3.62 -28.32
C PHE A 24 -13.43 2.26 -27.67
N ALA A 25 -12.69 1.36 -28.32
CA ALA A 25 -12.31 0.07 -27.77
C ALA A 25 -11.52 0.21 -26.45
N ARG A 26 -10.62 1.21 -26.37
CA ARG A 26 -9.84 1.48 -25.16
C ARG A 26 -10.70 2.01 -23.99
N LYS A 27 -11.74 2.79 -24.27
CA LYS A 27 -12.73 3.21 -23.27
C LYS A 27 -13.60 2.05 -22.78
N PHE A 28 -13.95 1.11 -23.66
CA PHE A 28 -14.77 -0.05 -23.31
C PHE A 28 -13.97 -1.23 -22.76
N ALA A 29 -12.70 -1.39 -23.12
CA ALA A 29 -11.84 -2.47 -22.59
C ALA A 29 -11.71 -2.42 -21.06
N GLY A 30 -11.75 -1.23 -20.45
CA GLY A 30 -11.79 -1.08 -18.99
C GLY A 30 -13.07 -1.60 -18.32
N HIS A 31 -14.15 -1.82 -19.08
CA HIS A 31 -15.42 -2.36 -18.55
C HIS A 31 -15.52 -3.89 -18.63
N PHE A 32 -14.58 -4.54 -19.35
CA PHE A 32 -14.52 -5.99 -19.52
C PHE A 32 -13.42 -6.68 -18.70
N THR A 33 -12.84 -5.99 -17.73
CA THR A 33 -11.97 -6.68 -16.77
C THR A 33 -12.83 -7.67 -15.98
N PRO A 34 -12.55 -8.98 -16.06
CA PRO A 34 -13.29 -9.95 -15.28
C PRO A 34 -13.21 -9.56 -13.79
N PRO A 35 -14.25 -9.87 -13.02
CA PRO A 35 -14.20 -9.62 -11.58
C PRO A 35 -12.99 -10.35 -10.99
N PRO A 36 -12.32 -9.77 -9.97
CA PRO A 36 -11.22 -10.45 -9.32
C PRO A 36 -11.70 -11.78 -8.75
N GLU A 37 -10.93 -12.83 -8.99
CA GLU A 37 -11.17 -14.13 -8.35
C GLU A 37 -10.71 -14.04 -6.89
N PHE A 38 -11.64 -14.28 -5.96
CA PHE A 38 -11.39 -14.25 -4.54
C PHE A 38 -11.20 -15.66 -3.99
N GLU A 39 -10.09 -15.88 -3.31
CA GLU A 39 -9.82 -17.11 -2.56
C GLU A 39 -10.08 -16.86 -1.09
N PRO A 40 -10.95 -17.64 -0.42
CA PRO A 40 -11.19 -17.49 1.02
C PRO A 40 -9.92 -17.83 1.80
N ILE A 41 -9.64 -17.06 2.85
CA ILE A 41 -8.59 -17.34 3.82
C ILE A 41 -9.25 -18.10 4.98
N SER A 42 -8.72 -19.27 5.31
CA SER A 42 -9.26 -20.11 6.39
C SER A 42 -8.92 -19.56 7.77
N ASP A 43 -7.75 -18.93 7.89
CA ASP A 43 -7.26 -18.33 9.11
C ASP A 43 -6.37 -17.09 8.80
N PRO A 44 -6.79 -15.89 9.19
CA PRO A 44 -8.02 -15.55 9.94
C PRO A 44 -9.28 -15.68 9.09
N ALA A 45 -10.34 -16.23 9.71
CA ALA A 45 -11.62 -16.43 9.03
C ALA A 45 -12.29 -15.11 8.64
N GLY A 46 -13.03 -15.13 7.52
CA GLY A 46 -13.75 -13.97 7.01
C GLY A 46 -12.96 -13.15 6.01
N PHE A 47 -11.63 -13.25 5.99
CA PHE A 47 -10.79 -12.61 4.99
C PHE A 47 -10.74 -13.43 3.69
N ARG A 48 -10.39 -12.74 2.60
CA ARG A 48 -10.23 -13.35 1.28
C ARG A 48 -8.99 -12.78 0.58
N ARG A 49 -8.37 -13.55 -0.30
CA ARG A 49 -7.19 -13.15 -1.04
C ARG A 49 -7.52 -12.91 -2.51
N VAL A 50 -6.83 -11.97 -3.12
CA VAL A 50 -6.81 -11.77 -4.56
C VAL A 50 -5.36 -11.65 -5.03
N SER A 51 -5.09 -12.14 -6.24
CA SER A 51 -3.75 -12.03 -6.83
C SER A 51 -3.35 -10.57 -7.03
N GLY A 52 -2.18 -10.20 -6.52
CA GLY A 52 -1.53 -8.92 -6.76
C GLY A 52 -0.50 -9.00 -7.88
N GLY A 53 0.25 -7.92 -8.03
CA GLY A 53 1.34 -7.81 -9.00
C GLY A 53 2.72 -8.03 -8.38
N SER A 54 3.70 -7.26 -8.85
CA SER A 54 5.09 -7.36 -8.40
C SER A 54 5.26 -6.86 -6.97
N SER A 55 6.14 -7.53 -6.23
CA SER A 55 6.56 -7.15 -4.88
C SER A 55 8.09 -7.27 -4.75
N SER A 56 8.68 -6.52 -3.81
CA SER A 56 10.05 -6.76 -3.37
C SER A 56 10.00 -7.72 -2.19
N LEU A 57 10.76 -8.80 -2.30
CA LEU A 57 10.92 -9.80 -1.23
C LEU A 57 11.98 -9.31 -0.24
N GLY A 58 11.84 -9.70 1.02
CA GLY A 58 12.91 -9.55 2.01
C GLY A 58 14.20 -10.25 1.55
N ALA A 59 15.33 -9.74 2.02
CA ALA A 59 16.66 -10.12 1.50
C ALA A 59 17.13 -11.56 1.81
N ASN A 60 16.32 -12.40 2.44
CA ASN A 60 16.70 -13.79 2.70
C ASN A 60 15.91 -14.77 1.84
N PRO A 61 16.43 -15.17 0.65
CA PRO A 61 15.79 -16.18 -0.19
C PRO A 61 15.78 -17.59 0.46
N PHE A 62 16.44 -17.75 1.60
CA PHE A 62 16.52 -18.98 2.39
C PHE A 62 15.75 -18.90 3.71
N ALA A 63 14.99 -17.82 3.96
CA ALA A 63 14.14 -17.71 5.13
C ALA A 63 13.15 -18.89 5.15
N GLY A 64 13.25 -19.71 6.19
CA GLY A 64 12.44 -20.93 6.34
C GLY A 64 13.16 -22.24 6.00
N LEU A 65 14.41 -22.22 5.47
CA LEU A 65 15.22 -23.41 5.30
C LEU A 65 16.17 -23.68 6.50
N ASP A 66 16.52 -22.65 7.22
CA ASP A 66 17.30 -22.74 8.44
C ASP A 66 16.35 -22.97 9.60
N GLY A 67 16.02 -24.20 9.95
CA GLY A 67 15.09 -24.60 11.02
C GLY A 67 15.31 -24.01 12.43
N THR A 68 15.93 -22.86 12.52
CA THR A 68 16.04 -21.96 13.66
C THR A 68 15.13 -20.75 13.41
N SER A 69 13.85 -20.86 13.79
CA SER A 69 13.14 -19.69 14.24
C SER A 69 13.92 -19.14 15.43
N GLU A 70 14.83 -18.19 15.17
CA GLU A 70 15.19 -17.26 16.22
C GLU A 70 13.86 -16.71 16.74
N GLU A 71 13.57 -16.99 18.02
CA GLU A 71 12.50 -16.32 18.74
C GLU A 71 12.76 -14.82 18.56
N SER A 72 12.14 -14.25 17.51
CA SER A 72 12.06 -12.82 17.39
C SER A 72 11.38 -12.38 18.68
N SER A 73 12.03 -11.53 19.46
CA SER A 73 11.49 -10.86 20.64
C SER A 73 10.38 -9.88 20.22
N GLY A 74 9.46 -10.35 19.38
CA GLY A 74 8.32 -9.66 18.85
C GLY A 74 7.08 -9.91 19.71
N LEU A 75 6.05 -9.10 19.48
CA LEU A 75 4.74 -9.31 20.07
C LEU A 75 4.25 -10.73 19.73
N PRO A 76 3.57 -11.39 20.68
CA PRO A 76 2.92 -12.66 20.37
C PRO A 76 1.93 -12.47 19.22
N VAL A 77 2.12 -13.20 18.13
CA VAL A 77 1.21 -13.17 16.97
C VAL A 77 -0.25 -13.42 17.38
N THR A 78 -0.47 -14.21 18.45
CA THR A 78 -1.77 -14.46 19.05
C THR A 78 -2.46 -13.20 19.56
N GLU A 79 -1.74 -12.29 20.22
CA GLU A 79 -2.29 -11.04 20.74
C GLU A 79 -2.78 -10.12 19.62
N VAL A 80 -1.96 -9.98 18.55
CA VAL A 80 -2.34 -9.20 17.36
C VAL A 80 -3.50 -9.85 16.63
N ARG A 81 -3.57 -11.18 16.59
CA ARG A 81 -4.66 -11.93 15.97
C ARG A 81 -6.00 -11.74 16.69
N ASP A 82 -5.99 -11.70 18.02
CA ASP A 82 -7.20 -11.50 18.83
C ASP A 82 -7.81 -10.11 18.65
N SER A 83 -7.01 -9.14 18.24
CA SER A 83 -7.41 -7.75 17.96
C SER A 83 -7.13 -7.32 16.52
N ILE A 84 -7.24 -8.24 15.55
CA ILE A 84 -6.77 -8.06 14.17
C ILE A 84 -7.33 -6.81 13.48
N CYS A 85 -8.59 -6.48 13.72
CA CYS A 85 -9.23 -5.31 13.12
C CYS A 85 -8.65 -4.00 13.66
N THR A 86 -8.44 -3.93 14.97
CA THR A 86 -7.78 -2.79 15.62
C THR A 86 -6.32 -2.69 15.19
N ALA A 87 -5.61 -3.81 15.12
CA ALA A 87 -4.23 -3.85 14.64
C ALA A 87 -4.11 -3.38 13.19
N LEU A 88 -5.03 -3.77 12.31
CA LEU A 88 -5.05 -3.34 10.90
C LEU A 88 -5.42 -1.87 10.71
N TYR A 89 -6.45 -1.39 11.41
CA TYR A 89 -7.15 -0.16 11.05
C TYR A 89 -7.14 0.92 12.13
N GLY A 90 -6.59 0.60 13.30
CA GLY A 90 -6.60 1.48 14.46
C GLY A 90 -7.90 1.42 15.25
N GLU A 91 -7.93 2.12 16.38
CA GLU A 91 -9.05 2.14 17.31
C GLU A 91 -10.15 3.14 16.94
N GLU A 92 -9.83 4.12 16.08
CA GLU A 92 -10.77 5.17 15.72
C GLU A 92 -11.96 4.62 14.94
N PRO A 93 -13.20 4.93 15.34
CA PRO A 93 -14.38 4.50 14.61
C PRO A 93 -14.37 4.97 13.16
N LEU A 94 -14.83 4.13 12.26
CA LEU A 94 -15.03 4.48 10.87
C LEU A 94 -16.45 5.05 10.65
N ALA A 95 -16.55 6.08 9.81
CA ALA A 95 -17.86 6.55 9.38
C ALA A 95 -18.61 5.45 8.59
N PRO A 96 -19.93 5.39 8.65
CA PRO A 96 -20.70 4.41 7.88
C PRO A 96 -20.38 4.45 6.39
N GLY A 97 -20.03 3.29 5.82
CA GLY A 97 -19.69 3.15 4.41
C GLY A 97 -18.25 3.52 4.04
N THR A 98 -17.40 3.87 5.01
CA THR A 98 -15.97 4.02 4.82
C THR A 98 -15.31 2.65 4.77
N VAL A 99 -14.50 2.37 3.76
CA VAL A 99 -13.70 1.14 3.66
C VAL A 99 -12.29 1.42 4.17
N PRO A 100 -11.82 0.74 5.21
CA PRO A 100 -10.45 0.89 5.68
C PRO A 100 -9.49 0.16 4.75
N VAL A 101 -8.29 0.71 4.63
CA VAL A 101 -7.20 0.15 3.83
C VAL A 101 -5.95 0.13 4.68
N ALA A 102 -5.46 -1.05 5.05
CA ALA A 102 -4.13 -1.20 5.65
C ALA A 102 -3.10 -1.38 4.53
N SER A 103 -2.08 -0.52 4.52
CA SER A 103 -1.02 -0.51 3.49
C SER A 103 0.32 -0.83 4.13
N PHE A 104 0.90 -1.97 3.79
CA PHE A 104 2.20 -2.43 4.26
C PHE A 104 3.27 -2.05 3.25
N SER A 105 4.23 -1.25 3.66
CA SER A 105 5.23 -0.73 2.74
C SER A 105 6.64 -0.64 3.35
N ASP A 106 7.62 -0.60 2.45
CA ASP A 106 9.03 -0.36 2.75
C ASP A 106 9.51 0.81 1.88
N PHE A 107 10.14 1.80 2.47
CA PHE A 107 10.59 3.01 1.76
C PHE A 107 11.64 2.75 0.68
N TYR A 108 12.37 1.65 0.76
CA TYR A 108 13.38 1.25 -0.24
C TYR A 108 12.81 0.33 -1.32
N CYS A 109 11.57 -0.13 -1.19
CA CYS A 109 10.87 -0.92 -2.18
C CYS A 109 10.39 -0.03 -3.35
N PRO A 110 10.83 -0.27 -4.59
CA PRO A 110 10.42 0.54 -5.74
C PRO A 110 8.92 0.42 -6.04
N TYR A 111 8.33 -0.74 -5.85
CA TYR A 111 6.89 -0.98 -6.04
C TYR A 111 6.05 -0.27 -4.98
N CYS A 112 6.55 -0.19 -3.73
CA CYS A 112 5.90 0.56 -2.66
C CYS A 112 5.80 2.04 -2.97
N ARG A 113 6.85 2.64 -3.55
CA ARG A 113 6.84 4.05 -3.94
C ARG A 113 5.72 4.38 -4.95
N VAL A 114 5.45 3.46 -5.86
CA VAL A 114 4.35 3.61 -6.83
C VAL A 114 3.00 3.40 -6.14
N GLN A 115 2.88 2.31 -5.35
CA GLN A 115 1.64 1.94 -4.67
C GLN A 115 1.19 3.00 -3.67
N THR A 116 2.11 3.51 -2.84
CA THR A 116 1.83 4.55 -1.84
C THR A 116 1.33 5.84 -2.50
N LYS A 117 1.99 6.30 -3.58
CA LYS A 117 1.54 7.48 -4.31
C LYS A 117 0.15 7.31 -4.92
N GLU A 118 -0.13 6.13 -5.45
CA GLU A 118 -1.43 5.85 -6.05
C GLU A 118 -2.53 5.77 -4.99
N LEU A 119 -2.21 5.16 -3.84
CA LEU A 119 -3.16 5.03 -2.73
C LEU A 119 -3.47 6.39 -2.09
N ALA A 120 -2.47 7.24 -1.85
CA ALA A 120 -2.66 8.60 -1.35
C ALA A 120 -3.55 9.44 -2.29
N ARG A 121 -3.28 9.38 -3.60
CA ARG A 121 -4.14 10.06 -4.58
C ARG A 121 -5.56 9.51 -4.62
N LEU A 122 -5.72 8.23 -4.34
CA LEU A 122 -7.04 7.61 -4.30
C LEU A 122 -7.82 8.07 -3.06
N GLU A 123 -7.14 8.15 -1.92
CA GLU A 123 -7.68 8.68 -0.66
C GLU A 123 -8.16 10.13 -0.85
N ASP A 124 -7.32 11.01 -1.42
CA ASP A 124 -7.70 12.40 -1.73
C ASP A 124 -8.95 12.48 -2.62
N ARG A 125 -9.05 11.61 -3.64
CA ARG A 125 -10.20 11.61 -4.57
C ARG A 125 -11.45 11.03 -3.99
N MET A 126 -11.34 10.05 -3.12
CA MET A 126 -12.49 9.33 -2.54
C MET A 126 -12.97 9.94 -1.21
N GLY A 127 -12.14 10.74 -0.55
CA GLY A 127 -12.45 11.38 0.72
C GLY A 127 -12.91 10.37 1.76
N ASP A 128 -13.97 10.66 2.47
CA ASP A 128 -14.51 9.84 3.57
C ASP A 128 -14.93 8.40 3.18
N LYS A 129 -14.85 8.04 1.89
CA LYS A 129 -15.20 6.69 1.44
C LYS A 129 -14.12 5.66 1.75
N ILE A 130 -12.89 6.10 1.97
CA ILE A 130 -11.78 5.25 2.41
C ILE A 130 -10.98 5.94 3.51
N ARG A 131 -10.30 5.14 4.32
CA ARG A 131 -9.30 5.61 5.29
C ARG A 131 -8.10 4.68 5.22
N VAL A 132 -6.91 5.27 5.04
CA VAL A 132 -5.67 4.50 4.93
C VAL A 132 -4.94 4.44 6.26
N ALA A 133 -4.69 3.22 6.73
CA ALA A 133 -3.77 2.93 7.82
C ALA A 133 -2.42 2.52 7.23
N TRP A 134 -1.37 3.27 7.56
CA TRP A 134 -0.03 3.05 7.04
C TRP A 134 0.78 2.19 8.01
N HIS A 135 1.25 1.04 7.51
CA HIS A 135 2.08 0.07 8.21
C HIS A 135 3.48 0.04 7.62
N GLU A 136 4.46 0.30 8.47
CA GLU A 136 5.86 0.16 8.09
C GLU A 136 6.30 -1.29 8.23
N LEU A 137 6.71 -1.90 7.11
CA LEU A 137 7.21 -3.26 7.05
C LEU A 137 8.61 -3.30 6.42
N PRO A 138 9.66 -2.97 7.20
CA PRO A 138 11.03 -2.82 6.70
C PRO A 138 11.69 -4.17 6.45
N LEU A 139 11.52 -4.72 5.24
CA LEU A 139 12.08 -6.02 4.82
C LEU A 139 13.43 -5.91 4.12
N LEU A 140 13.84 -4.71 3.68
CA LEU A 140 15.00 -4.53 2.80
C LEU A 140 16.27 -4.07 3.56
N GLY A 141 16.38 -4.43 4.84
CA GLY A 141 17.57 -4.26 5.65
C GLY A 141 17.56 -3.01 6.55
N GLU A 142 18.72 -2.73 7.15
CA GLU A 142 18.87 -1.69 8.19
C GLU A 142 18.45 -0.28 7.74
N ALA A 143 18.71 0.05 6.47
CA ALA A 143 18.31 1.35 5.93
C ALA A 143 16.79 1.51 5.87
N SER A 144 16.07 0.42 5.55
CA SER A 144 14.60 0.37 5.61
C SER A 144 14.10 0.54 7.03
N LEU A 145 14.69 -0.17 7.99
CA LEU A 145 14.33 -0.08 9.40
C LEU A 145 14.55 1.34 9.93
N LEU A 146 15.67 1.98 9.59
CA LEU A 146 15.97 3.35 9.99
C LEU A 146 14.93 4.34 9.41
N ALA A 147 14.58 4.19 8.13
CA ALA A 147 13.58 5.05 7.48
C ALA A 147 12.17 4.87 8.09
N SER A 148 11.78 3.63 8.37
CA SER A 148 10.50 3.30 9.00
C SER A 148 10.40 3.85 10.43
N ARG A 149 11.44 3.69 11.24
CA ARG A 149 11.51 4.30 12.58
C ARG A 149 11.39 5.82 12.52
N ALA A 150 12.05 6.46 11.56
CA ALA A 150 11.97 7.92 11.39
C ALA A 150 10.56 8.38 10.96
N ALA A 151 9.89 7.65 10.06
CA ALA A 151 8.53 7.96 9.65
C ALA A 151 7.52 7.82 10.79
N LEU A 152 7.63 6.75 11.59
CA LEU A 152 6.78 6.54 12.77
C LEU A 152 7.06 7.58 13.86
N ALA A 153 8.31 7.97 14.07
CA ALA A 153 8.66 9.07 14.97
C ALA A 153 8.09 10.43 14.48
N ALA A 154 8.07 10.67 13.17
CA ALA A 154 7.40 11.84 12.58
C ALA A 154 5.88 11.80 12.78
N LYS A 155 5.25 10.58 12.77
CA LYS A 155 3.83 10.38 13.10
C LYS A 155 3.50 10.91 14.50
N ARG A 156 4.36 10.72 15.48
CA ARG A 156 4.19 11.23 16.85
C ARG A 156 4.24 12.76 16.93
N GLN A 157 4.72 13.43 15.89
CA GLN A 157 4.70 14.89 15.73
C GLN A 157 3.60 15.35 14.72
N GLY A 158 2.67 14.47 14.32
CA GLY A 158 1.60 14.79 13.37
C GLY A 158 2.10 15.04 11.95
N ALA A 159 3.26 14.51 11.58
CA ALA A 159 3.91 14.81 10.31
C ALA A 159 4.14 13.59 9.42
N TYR A 160 3.48 12.45 9.71
CA TYR A 160 3.72 11.20 8.97
C TYR A 160 3.56 11.36 7.46
N VAL A 161 2.43 11.88 7.00
CA VAL A 161 2.13 12.01 5.55
C VAL A 161 3.19 12.87 4.85
N ARG A 162 3.51 14.04 5.41
CA ARG A 162 4.54 14.93 4.84
C ARG A 162 5.92 14.26 4.80
N PHE A 163 6.27 13.52 5.86
CA PHE A 163 7.52 12.78 5.94
C PHE A 163 7.55 11.65 4.88
N GLN A 164 6.50 10.84 4.80
CA GLN A 164 6.34 9.77 3.83
C GLN A 164 6.43 10.29 2.39
N GLU A 165 5.69 11.36 2.06
CA GLU A 165 5.71 11.99 0.72
C GLU A 165 7.11 12.39 0.29
N ARG A 166 7.91 12.95 1.21
CA ARG A 166 9.29 13.31 0.91
C ARG A 166 10.17 12.08 0.65
N LEU A 167 10.04 11.04 1.46
CA LEU A 167 10.80 9.79 1.26
C LEU A 167 10.47 9.10 -0.07
N ILE A 168 9.19 9.07 -0.47
CA ILE A 168 8.78 8.40 -1.71
C ILE A 168 8.95 9.26 -2.97
N SER A 169 9.17 10.58 -2.85
CA SER A 169 9.26 11.49 -3.99
C SER A 169 10.58 11.40 -4.73
N THR A 170 11.68 11.24 -4.00
CA THR A 170 13.04 11.22 -4.55
C THR A 170 13.83 10.04 -4.00
N PRO A 171 14.84 9.53 -4.73
CA PRO A 171 15.81 8.62 -4.15
C PRO A 171 16.47 9.28 -2.94
N PHE A 172 16.62 8.54 -1.85
CA PHE A 172 17.23 9.04 -0.62
C PHE A 172 18.11 7.95 0.02
N ARG A 173 18.94 8.39 0.94
CA ARG A 173 19.66 7.51 1.86
C ARG A 173 19.38 8.01 3.27
N ALA A 174 18.68 7.20 4.07
CA ALA A 174 18.45 7.52 5.46
C ALA A 174 19.79 7.57 6.21
N ASN A 175 20.11 8.75 6.72
CA ASN A 175 21.26 9.00 7.61
C ASN A 175 20.96 10.24 8.46
N PRO A 176 21.71 10.47 9.57
CA PRO A 176 21.42 11.58 10.47
C PRO A 176 21.35 12.96 9.80
N GLY A 177 22.25 13.23 8.85
CA GLY A 177 22.24 14.51 8.11
C GLY A 177 21.00 14.72 7.26
N TYR A 178 20.57 13.68 6.52
CA TYR A 178 19.35 13.70 5.74
C TYR A 178 18.10 13.86 6.62
N LEU A 179 18.01 13.09 7.71
CA LEU A 179 16.87 13.17 8.64
C LEU A 179 16.76 14.54 9.30
N LYS A 180 17.90 15.17 9.64
CA LYS A 180 17.93 16.53 10.18
C LYS A 180 17.40 17.54 9.16
N ALA A 181 17.93 17.53 7.95
CA ALA A 181 17.50 18.44 6.89
C ALA A 181 15.99 18.25 6.55
N LEU A 182 15.52 17.00 6.49
CA LEU A 182 14.12 16.69 6.27
C LEU A 182 13.23 17.20 7.42
N SER A 183 13.67 17.03 8.68
CA SER A 183 12.92 17.53 9.84
C SER A 183 12.75 19.04 9.80
N GLU A 184 13.82 19.77 9.45
CA GLU A 184 13.80 21.22 9.30
C GLU A 184 12.87 21.64 8.16
N GLU A 185 12.92 20.95 7.01
CA GLU A 185 12.06 21.24 5.84
C GLU A 185 10.57 21.08 6.14
N ILE A 186 10.18 20.02 6.86
CA ILE A 186 8.77 19.76 7.17
C ILE A 186 8.31 20.39 8.50
N GLY A 187 9.20 21.10 9.20
CA GLY A 187 8.87 21.86 10.41
C GLY A 187 8.62 21.01 11.65
N ILE A 188 9.40 19.93 11.85
CA ILE A 188 9.36 19.11 13.07
C ILE A 188 10.69 19.16 13.84
N SER A 189 10.64 18.82 15.11
CA SER A 189 11.84 18.78 15.96
C SER A 189 12.71 17.55 15.65
N TYR A 190 13.93 17.78 15.16
CA TYR A 190 14.90 16.70 14.93
C TYR A 190 15.32 15.98 16.20
N SER A 191 15.49 16.71 17.33
CA SER A 191 15.85 16.10 18.61
C SER A 191 14.76 15.18 19.13
N ARG A 192 13.49 15.59 18.98
CA ARG A 192 12.35 14.74 19.31
C ARG A 192 12.22 13.56 18.35
N LEU A 193 12.43 13.77 17.04
CA LEU A 193 12.45 12.70 16.05
C LEU A 193 13.45 11.60 16.46
N THR A 194 14.70 11.99 16.77
CA THR A 194 15.74 11.01 17.13
C THR A 194 15.46 10.28 18.45
N ALA A 195 14.86 10.95 19.43
CA ALA A 195 14.45 10.31 20.68
C ALA A 195 13.31 9.30 20.42
N ASP A 196 12.26 9.71 19.68
CA ASP A 196 11.11 8.87 19.39
C ASP A 196 11.47 7.66 18.50
N MET A 197 12.44 7.77 17.60
CA MET A 197 12.92 6.64 16.78
C MET A 197 13.40 5.44 17.60
N SER A 198 13.85 5.66 18.82
CA SER A 198 14.33 4.62 19.74
C SER A 198 13.31 4.26 20.82
N SER A 199 12.09 4.79 20.75
CA SER A 199 11.05 4.51 21.72
C SER A 199 10.45 3.11 21.55
N ASP A 200 9.96 2.54 22.65
CA ASP A 200 9.26 1.26 22.65
C ASP A 200 8.00 1.31 21.79
N ASP A 201 7.29 2.43 21.76
CA ASP A 201 6.06 2.59 20.95
C ASP A 201 6.36 2.47 19.45
N VAL A 202 7.45 3.09 18.96
CA VAL A 202 7.88 2.97 17.55
C VAL A 202 8.33 1.54 17.26
N GLY A 203 9.00 0.89 18.22
CA GLY A 203 9.32 -0.54 18.14
C GLY A 203 8.07 -1.41 18.04
N HIS A 204 7.06 -1.13 18.88
CA HIS A 204 5.78 -1.81 18.92
C HIS A 204 5.02 -1.69 17.58
N ASP A 205 4.90 -0.49 17.01
CA ASP A 205 4.24 -0.28 15.71
C ASP A 205 4.84 -1.17 14.60
N ILE A 206 6.19 -1.31 14.58
CA ILE A 206 6.88 -2.19 13.62
C ILE A 206 6.58 -3.66 13.90
N GLN A 207 6.57 -4.07 15.18
CA GLN A 207 6.26 -5.45 15.59
C GLN A 207 4.82 -5.83 15.23
N VAL A 208 3.84 -4.93 15.44
CA VAL A 208 2.45 -5.13 15.01
C VAL A 208 2.38 -5.34 13.50
N SER A 209 3.08 -4.51 12.71
CA SER A 209 3.12 -4.65 11.25
C SER A 209 3.75 -5.99 10.82
N ALA A 210 4.81 -6.45 11.49
CA ALA A 210 5.44 -7.73 11.25
C ALA A 210 4.51 -8.90 11.63
N ALA A 211 3.86 -8.86 12.78
CA ALA A 211 2.90 -9.88 13.19
C ALA A 211 1.70 -9.99 12.24
N LEU A 212 1.18 -8.86 11.75
CA LEU A 212 0.14 -8.85 10.72
C LEU A 212 0.65 -9.44 9.39
N ALA A 213 1.91 -9.16 9.01
CA ALA A 213 2.51 -9.76 7.83
C ALA A 213 2.59 -11.29 7.96
N ASP A 214 2.97 -11.81 9.12
CA ASP A 214 3.00 -13.25 9.41
C ASP A 214 1.59 -13.86 9.36
N ILE A 215 0.60 -13.22 9.98
CA ILE A 215 -0.80 -13.68 9.98
C ILE A 215 -1.35 -13.81 8.56
N PHE A 216 -1.07 -12.84 7.69
CA PHE A 216 -1.56 -12.85 6.31
C PHE A 216 -0.60 -13.51 5.32
N GLY A 217 0.56 -13.99 5.75
CA GLY A 217 1.57 -14.64 4.92
C GLY A 217 2.21 -13.67 3.90
N PHE A 218 2.45 -12.43 4.29
CA PHE A 218 3.16 -11.48 3.44
C PHE A 218 4.66 -11.77 3.43
N VAL A 219 5.19 -12.13 2.27
CA VAL A 219 6.61 -12.41 2.08
C VAL A 219 7.36 -11.22 1.46
N GLY A 220 6.65 -10.13 1.14
CA GLY A 220 7.23 -8.95 0.49
C GLY A 220 6.28 -7.76 0.50
N THR A 221 6.78 -6.63 0.03
CA THR A 221 6.05 -5.37 -0.07
C THR A 221 5.96 -4.87 -1.52
N PRO A 222 4.92 -4.09 -1.87
CA PRO A 222 3.80 -3.71 -1.05
C PRO A 222 2.84 -4.87 -0.77
N ALA A 223 2.08 -4.77 0.33
CA ALA A 223 0.92 -5.59 0.59
C ALA A 223 -0.22 -4.71 1.11
N LEU A 224 -1.46 -5.12 0.89
CA LEU A 224 -2.65 -4.36 1.26
C LEU A 224 -3.69 -5.27 1.89
N VAL A 225 -4.44 -4.73 2.84
CA VAL A 225 -5.71 -5.31 3.27
C VAL A 225 -6.78 -4.23 3.08
N ILE A 226 -7.73 -4.45 2.16
CA ILE A 226 -8.81 -3.53 1.82
C ILE A 226 -10.11 -4.12 2.35
N GLY A 227 -10.66 -3.56 3.42
CA GLY A 227 -11.76 -4.20 4.15
C GLY A 227 -11.35 -5.60 4.60
N ARG A 228 -11.86 -6.64 3.94
CA ARG A 228 -11.46 -8.05 4.18
C ARG A 228 -10.64 -8.66 3.04
N THR A 229 -10.32 -7.88 2.00
CA THR A 229 -9.58 -8.38 0.83
C THR A 229 -8.08 -8.13 0.98
N VAL A 230 -7.31 -9.21 1.00
CA VAL A 230 -5.86 -9.27 1.16
C VAL A 230 -5.20 -9.34 -0.22
N ILE A 231 -4.19 -8.50 -0.45
CA ILE A 231 -3.47 -8.39 -1.71
C ILE A 231 -1.98 -8.34 -1.41
N GLN A 232 -1.19 -9.18 -2.05
CA GLN A 232 0.26 -9.07 -2.01
C GLN A 232 0.79 -8.62 -3.37
N GLY A 233 1.61 -7.57 -3.37
CA GLY A 233 2.16 -6.97 -4.57
C GLY A 233 1.41 -5.72 -5.03
N GLN A 234 2.03 -5.01 -5.98
CA GLN A 234 1.52 -3.77 -6.51
C GLN A 234 0.27 -4.01 -7.36
N VAL A 235 -0.76 -3.17 -7.18
CA VAL A 235 -1.96 -3.16 -8.03
C VAL A 235 -2.27 -1.74 -8.51
N GLY A 236 -2.85 -1.62 -9.70
CA GLY A 236 -3.19 -0.33 -10.28
C GLY A 236 -4.46 0.30 -9.68
N ALA A 237 -4.62 1.61 -9.88
CA ALA A 237 -5.74 2.40 -9.37
C ALA A 237 -7.13 1.84 -9.73
N ALA A 238 -7.29 1.29 -10.93
CA ALA A 238 -8.56 0.71 -11.36
C ALA A 238 -8.93 -0.52 -10.52
N THR A 239 -7.95 -1.38 -10.23
CA THR A 239 -8.12 -2.56 -9.37
C THR A 239 -8.41 -2.15 -7.93
N LEU A 240 -7.65 -1.20 -7.37
CA LEU A 240 -7.90 -0.66 -6.03
C LEU A 240 -9.33 -0.15 -5.90
N LYS A 241 -9.73 0.74 -6.82
CA LYS A 241 -11.08 1.31 -6.83
C LYS A 241 -12.15 0.22 -6.91
N ARG A 242 -11.95 -0.78 -7.79
CA ARG A 242 -12.90 -1.88 -7.95
C ARG A 242 -13.05 -2.71 -6.69
N ILE A 243 -11.94 -3.04 -6.02
CA ILE A 243 -11.96 -3.81 -4.76
C ILE A 243 -12.65 -3.00 -3.65
N ILE A 244 -12.35 -1.71 -3.52
CA ILE A 244 -13.00 -0.82 -2.55
C ILE A 244 -14.52 -0.78 -2.79
N GLU A 245 -14.96 -0.67 -4.04
CA GLU A 245 -16.39 -0.68 -4.39
C GLU A 245 -17.07 -2.01 -4.03
N LEU A 246 -16.38 -3.15 -4.25
CA LEU A 246 -16.88 -4.47 -3.87
C LEU A 246 -16.96 -4.60 -2.34
N GLU A 247 -15.93 -4.20 -1.60
CA GLU A 247 -15.94 -4.24 -0.12
C GLU A 247 -17.06 -3.38 0.48
N ARG A 248 -17.33 -2.23 -0.12
CA ARG A 248 -18.48 -1.39 0.27
C ARG A 248 -19.83 -2.05 0.01
N ALA A 249 -19.96 -2.77 -1.12
CA ALA A 249 -21.18 -3.43 -1.49
C ALA A 249 -21.42 -4.73 -0.70
N ASP A 250 -20.35 -5.49 -0.44
CA ASP A 250 -20.39 -6.81 0.20
C ASP A 250 -20.42 -6.77 1.73
N GLY A 251 -20.33 -5.56 2.32
CA GLY A 251 -20.39 -5.40 3.78
C GLY A 251 -19.17 -5.94 4.51
N TRP A 252 -17.96 -5.42 4.21
CA TRP A 252 -16.70 -5.76 4.89
C TRP A 252 -16.82 -5.65 6.42
N SER A 253 -17.65 -4.74 6.93
CA SER A 253 -17.92 -4.53 8.36
C SER A 253 -18.53 -5.73 9.09
N GLN A 254 -18.85 -6.80 8.38
CA GLN A 254 -19.25 -8.07 9.02
C GLN A 254 -18.06 -8.86 9.55
N VAL A 255 -16.83 -8.51 9.15
CA VAL A 255 -15.58 -9.16 9.58
C VAL A 255 -14.87 -8.29 10.64
N CYS A 256 -14.85 -7.04 10.40
CA CYS A 256 -14.34 -5.99 11.26
C CYS A 256 -15.40 -4.93 11.56
#